data_f2569ff4044bac26551932b4116c260e
#
_entry.id   f2569ff4044bac26551932b4116c260e
#
_cell.length_a   1.000
_cell.length_b   1.000
_cell.length_c   1.000
_cell.angle_alpha   90.00
_cell.angle_beta   90.00
_cell.angle_gamma   90.00
#
_symmetry.space_group_name_H-M   'P 1'
#
loop_
_entity.id
_entity.type
_entity.pdbx_description
1 polymer ?
#
loop_
_entity_poly.entity_id
_entity_poly.type
_entity_poly.pdbx_seq_one_letter_code
_entity_poly.pdbx_strand_id
1 'polypeptide(L)'
;MSARGLVKNYAMGGGEVRVLRGLDMELNAGEMVAIMGASGVGKSTLLHIFGALDRPTRGEVLYREESLFSRSDAGLAQFRNRSVGFVFQFHHLLPEFSALENVIMPGLLGGEARRDVGGRAEALLERVGLKERMEHRPSELSGGEQQRVAIARALMNRPELILADEPTGNLDSGAAGLIFDLLREINRSDGVTFLVATHNAAIAERMDRQAVMVDGRIAAKF
;
A
#
# COMPACT_ATOMS: atom_id res chain seq x y z
N MET A 1 11.05 -7.54 -5.46
CA MET A 1 11.43 -7.06 -4.10
C MET A 1 11.51 -8.25 -3.16
N SER A 2 12.49 -8.33 -2.26
CA SER A 2 12.59 -9.46 -1.32
C SER A 2 12.99 -9.01 0.09
N ALA A 3 12.58 -9.80 1.06
CA ALA A 3 12.93 -9.67 2.47
C ALA A 3 13.67 -10.93 2.90
N ARG A 4 14.77 -10.78 3.65
CA ARG A 4 15.59 -11.88 4.16
C ARG A 4 15.83 -11.74 5.65
N GLY A 5 15.39 -12.73 6.42
CA GLY A 5 15.59 -12.83 7.86
C GLY A 5 15.07 -11.60 8.63
N LEU A 6 13.96 -10.98 8.20
CA LEU A 6 13.46 -9.74 8.82
C LEU A 6 13.06 -9.97 10.27
N VAL A 7 13.65 -9.18 11.14
CA VAL A 7 13.29 -9.06 12.56
C VAL A 7 12.87 -7.62 12.82
N LYS A 8 11.76 -7.44 13.51
CA LYS A 8 11.32 -6.13 14.00
C LYS A 8 10.87 -6.23 15.44
N ASN A 9 11.50 -5.43 16.27
CA ASN A 9 11.19 -5.29 17.69
C ASN A 9 10.85 -3.82 17.97
N TYR A 10 9.90 -3.62 18.88
CA TYR A 10 9.54 -2.30 19.39
C TYR A 10 9.79 -2.25 20.89
N ALA A 11 10.41 -1.18 21.36
CA ALA A 11 10.54 -0.92 22.80
C ALA A 11 9.19 -0.44 23.34
N MET A 12 8.69 -1.09 24.38
CA MET A 12 7.44 -0.69 25.06
C MET A 12 7.59 -0.83 26.58
N GLY A 13 7.46 0.27 27.30
CA GLY A 13 7.22 0.30 28.75
C GLY A 13 8.13 -0.56 29.65
N GLY A 14 9.43 -0.71 29.31
CA GLY A 14 10.38 -1.53 30.05
C GLY A 14 10.62 -2.94 29.50
N GLY A 15 10.03 -3.26 28.33
CA GLY A 15 10.24 -4.52 27.59
C GLY A 15 10.38 -4.32 26.09
N GLU A 16 10.58 -5.42 25.38
CA GLU A 16 10.68 -5.46 23.93
C GLU A 16 9.58 -6.37 23.36
N VAL A 17 8.78 -5.83 22.44
CA VAL A 17 7.76 -6.61 21.70
C VAL A 17 8.36 -7.04 20.36
N ARG A 18 8.51 -8.35 20.17
CA ARG A 18 9.02 -8.95 18.94
C ARG A 18 7.87 -9.17 17.97
N VAL A 19 7.79 -8.33 16.94
CA VAL A 19 6.69 -8.38 15.95
C VAL A 19 7.06 -9.24 14.75
N LEU A 20 8.24 -9.06 14.15
CA LEU A 20 8.74 -9.94 13.09
C LEU A 20 9.91 -10.77 13.62
N ARG A 21 9.94 -12.07 13.27
CA ARG A 21 10.82 -13.06 13.90
C ARG A 21 11.63 -13.88 12.88
N GLY A 22 12.35 -13.19 11.99
CA GLY A 22 13.14 -13.84 10.94
C GLY A 22 12.26 -14.22 9.75
N LEU A 23 11.54 -13.24 9.20
CA LEU A 23 10.62 -13.44 8.09
C LEU A 23 11.37 -13.34 6.75
N ASP A 24 11.11 -14.31 5.86
CA ASP A 24 11.56 -14.29 4.47
C ASP A 24 10.36 -14.19 3.54
N MET A 25 10.43 -13.28 2.55
CA MET A 25 9.38 -13.10 1.56
C MET A 25 9.95 -12.54 0.27
N GLU A 26 9.36 -12.94 -0.86
CA GLU A 26 9.68 -12.42 -2.18
C GLU A 26 8.39 -11.95 -2.87
N LEU A 27 8.48 -10.83 -3.59
CA LEU A 27 7.44 -10.28 -4.46
C LEU A 27 7.99 -10.18 -5.87
N ASN A 28 7.33 -10.85 -6.81
CA ASN A 28 7.62 -10.75 -8.23
C ASN A 28 6.95 -9.51 -8.84
N ALA A 29 7.54 -8.98 -9.91
CA ALA A 29 6.94 -7.85 -10.62
C ALA A 29 5.57 -8.24 -11.22
N GLY A 30 4.58 -7.37 -11.04
CA GLY A 30 3.21 -7.58 -11.53
C GLY A 30 2.38 -8.59 -10.74
N GLU A 31 2.93 -9.21 -9.67
CA GLU A 31 2.21 -10.17 -8.83
C GLU A 31 1.27 -9.47 -7.85
N MET A 32 0.10 -10.05 -7.60
CA MET A 32 -0.79 -9.68 -6.49
C MET A 32 -0.67 -10.71 -5.36
N VAL A 33 -0.13 -10.31 -4.21
CA VAL A 33 0.07 -11.19 -3.06
C VAL A 33 -0.79 -10.76 -1.89
N ALA A 34 -1.56 -11.70 -1.33
CA ALA A 34 -2.26 -11.51 -0.06
C ALA A 34 -1.37 -11.92 1.11
N ILE A 35 -1.32 -11.09 2.15
CA ILE A 35 -0.83 -11.49 3.47
C ILE A 35 -2.01 -11.68 4.39
N MET A 36 -2.20 -12.90 4.85
CA MET A 36 -3.24 -13.29 5.78
C MET A 36 -2.68 -13.56 7.17
N GLY A 37 -3.52 -13.46 8.17
CA GLY A 37 -3.18 -13.77 9.57
C GLY A 37 -3.99 -12.95 10.56
N ALA A 38 -3.93 -13.34 11.83
CA ALA A 38 -4.65 -12.69 12.91
C ALA A 38 -4.29 -11.20 13.06
N SER A 39 -5.15 -10.42 13.73
CA SER A 39 -4.81 -9.03 14.08
C SER A 39 -3.57 -9.02 14.97
N GLY A 40 -2.69 -8.02 14.77
CA GLY A 40 -1.46 -7.86 15.56
C GLY A 40 -0.31 -8.81 15.21
N VAL A 41 -0.45 -9.73 14.23
CA VAL A 41 0.61 -10.70 13.88
C VAL A 41 1.81 -10.08 13.15
N GLY A 42 1.72 -8.80 12.75
CA GLY A 42 2.81 -8.07 12.10
C GLY A 42 2.61 -7.72 10.62
N LYS A 43 1.40 -7.92 10.06
CA LYS A 43 1.09 -7.61 8.65
C LYS A 43 1.40 -6.15 8.29
N SER A 44 0.84 -5.19 9.02
CA SER A 44 1.09 -3.76 8.80
C SER A 44 2.56 -3.38 9.00
N THR A 45 3.24 -4.00 9.99
CA THR A 45 4.68 -3.80 10.21
C THR A 45 5.50 -4.22 8.98
N LEU A 46 5.16 -5.35 8.36
CA LEU A 46 5.81 -5.81 7.14
C LEU A 46 5.57 -4.83 5.98
N LEU A 47 4.33 -4.36 5.79
CA LEU A 47 4.02 -3.33 4.80
C LEU A 47 4.81 -2.03 5.05
N HIS A 48 4.91 -1.57 6.29
CA HIS A 48 5.66 -0.38 6.64
C HIS A 48 7.17 -0.53 6.33
N ILE A 49 7.74 -1.71 6.58
CA ILE A 49 9.15 -1.97 6.27
C ILE A 49 9.36 -2.03 4.74
N PHE A 50 8.49 -2.72 3.99
CA PHE A 50 8.57 -2.75 2.53
C PHE A 50 8.38 -1.37 1.89
N GLY A 51 7.55 -0.55 2.50
CA GLY A 51 7.34 0.83 2.08
C GLY A 51 8.38 1.82 2.61
N ALA A 52 9.42 1.35 3.31
CA ALA A 52 10.42 2.20 3.95
C ALA A 52 9.85 3.27 4.89
N LEU A 53 8.67 3.03 5.47
CA LEU A 53 8.09 3.85 6.55
C LEU A 53 8.72 3.51 7.91
N ASP A 54 9.24 2.28 8.04
CA ASP A 54 9.93 1.82 9.24
C ASP A 54 11.16 0.99 8.82
N ARG A 55 12.15 0.89 9.71
CA ARG A 55 13.37 0.12 9.48
C ARG A 55 13.30 -1.22 10.23
N PRO A 56 13.80 -2.32 9.66
CA PRO A 56 13.94 -3.57 10.40
C PRO A 56 14.96 -3.42 11.52
N THR A 57 14.81 -4.20 12.60
CA THR A 57 15.81 -4.31 13.67
C THR A 57 17.00 -5.14 13.20
N ARG A 58 16.73 -6.20 12.40
CA ARG A 58 17.73 -7.04 11.73
C ARG A 58 17.15 -7.61 10.44
N GLY A 59 18.03 -8.19 9.62
CA GLY A 59 17.69 -8.68 8.29
C GLY A 59 17.76 -7.58 7.26
N GLU A 60 17.37 -7.88 6.03
CA GLU A 60 17.46 -6.93 4.93
C GLU A 60 16.24 -6.96 4.03
N VAL A 61 15.99 -5.84 3.36
CA VAL A 61 15.04 -5.73 2.25
C VAL A 61 15.83 -5.36 1.01
N LEU A 62 15.68 -6.14 -0.04
CA LEU A 62 16.30 -5.89 -1.34
C LEU A 62 15.23 -5.36 -2.32
N TYR A 63 15.54 -4.24 -2.95
CA TYR A 63 14.78 -3.68 -4.05
C TYR A 63 15.69 -3.61 -5.28
N ARG A 64 15.33 -4.34 -6.36
CA ARG A 64 16.16 -4.49 -7.55
C ARG A 64 17.57 -4.97 -7.20
N GLU A 65 17.66 -5.97 -6.30
CA GLU A 65 18.91 -6.58 -5.79
C GLU A 65 19.79 -5.66 -4.93
N GLU A 66 19.39 -4.40 -4.72
CA GLU A 66 20.09 -3.47 -3.84
C GLU A 66 19.45 -3.41 -2.47
N SER A 67 20.26 -3.31 -1.41
CA SER A 67 19.75 -3.13 -0.05
C SER A 67 19.01 -1.80 0.07
N LEU A 68 17.69 -1.86 0.36
CA LEU A 68 16.84 -0.67 0.46
C LEU A 68 17.33 0.29 1.54
N PHE A 69 17.70 -0.25 2.69
CA PHE A 69 18.07 0.54 3.87
C PHE A 69 19.54 0.98 3.90
N SER A 70 20.33 0.70 2.86
CA SER A 70 21.63 1.34 2.63
C SER A 70 21.49 2.78 2.10
N ARG A 71 20.30 3.15 1.64
CA ARG A 71 20.00 4.50 1.12
C ARG A 71 19.94 5.51 2.27
N SER A 72 20.28 6.77 1.98
CA SER A 72 20.05 7.89 2.88
C SER A 72 18.55 8.12 3.12
N ASP A 73 18.19 8.89 4.14
CA ASP A 73 16.79 9.22 4.44
C ASP A 73 16.13 9.97 3.26
N ALA A 74 16.86 10.83 2.56
CA ALA A 74 16.40 11.47 1.33
C ALA A 74 16.16 10.43 0.21
N GLY A 75 17.05 9.44 0.07
CA GLY A 75 16.90 8.34 -0.89
C GLY A 75 15.71 7.45 -0.56
N LEU A 76 15.43 7.18 0.73
CA LEU A 76 14.23 6.46 1.17
C LEU A 76 12.95 7.28 0.93
N ALA A 77 12.98 8.60 1.17
CA ALA A 77 11.85 9.48 0.85
C ALA A 77 11.53 9.49 -0.65
N GLN A 78 12.57 9.55 -1.49
CA GLN A 78 12.41 9.46 -2.94
C GLN A 78 11.86 8.09 -3.37
N PHE A 79 12.35 6.98 -2.79
CA PHE A 79 11.82 5.65 -3.05
C PHE A 79 10.33 5.56 -2.69
N ARG A 80 9.93 6.02 -1.49
CA ARG A 80 8.50 6.06 -1.10
C ARG A 80 7.65 6.87 -2.08
N ASN A 81 8.14 8.03 -2.48
CA ASN A 81 7.39 8.93 -3.36
C ASN A 81 7.23 8.36 -4.77
N ARG A 82 8.27 7.76 -5.34
CA ARG A 82 8.30 7.36 -6.76
C ARG A 82 7.95 5.90 -7.02
N SER A 83 8.31 5.01 -6.10
CA SER A 83 8.22 3.57 -6.36
C SER A 83 7.09 2.89 -5.60
N VAL A 84 6.53 3.54 -4.57
CA VAL A 84 5.53 2.92 -3.68
C VAL A 84 4.26 3.75 -3.60
N GLY A 85 3.12 3.09 -3.81
CA GLY A 85 1.80 3.63 -3.47
C GLY A 85 1.28 2.97 -2.19
N PHE A 86 0.63 3.76 -1.33
CA PHE A 86 0.02 3.26 -0.09
C PHE A 86 -1.49 3.40 -0.13
N VAL A 87 -2.18 2.33 0.24
CA VAL A 87 -3.64 2.30 0.44
C VAL A 87 -3.91 1.74 1.83
N PHE A 88 -4.62 2.50 2.66
CA PHE A 88 -4.90 2.14 4.05
C PHE A 88 -6.39 1.89 4.28
N GLN A 89 -6.72 1.16 5.33
CA GLN A 89 -8.09 0.91 5.79
C GLN A 89 -8.81 2.23 6.13
N PHE A 90 -8.12 3.15 6.82
CA PHE A 90 -8.60 4.51 7.10
C PHE A 90 -7.99 5.45 6.06
N HIS A 91 -8.43 5.50 4.90
CA HIS A 91 -8.05 6.25 3.69
C HIS A 91 -6.94 7.33 3.86
N HIS A 92 -6.78 7.95 5.04
CA HIS A 92 -5.85 9.04 5.37
C HIS A 92 -5.87 10.17 4.33
N LEU A 93 -7.08 10.54 3.90
CA LEU A 93 -7.28 11.72 3.06
C LEU A 93 -7.13 12.98 3.92
N LEU A 94 -6.57 14.01 3.34
CA LEU A 94 -6.46 15.33 3.93
C LEU A 94 -7.85 15.98 3.90
N PRO A 95 -8.49 16.23 5.06
CA PRO A 95 -9.92 16.58 5.10
C PRO A 95 -10.23 17.98 4.54
N GLU A 96 -9.23 18.88 4.55
CA GLU A 96 -9.37 20.25 4.02
C GLU A 96 -9.24 20.32 2.49
N PHE A 97 -8.70 19.26 1.86
CA PHE A 97 -8.42 19.19 0.44
C PHE A 97 -9.53 18.44 -0.30
N SER A 98 -9.81 18.86 -1.54
CA SER A 98 -10.72 18.14 -2.43
C SER A 98 -10.14 16.76 -2.82
N ALA A 99 -10.94 15.92 -3.48
CA ALA A 99 -10.48 14.66 -4.04
C ALA A 99 -9.31 14.88 -5.01
N LEU A 100 -9.43 15.86 -5.90
CA LEU A 100 -8.38 16.22 -6.85
C LEU A 100 -7.10 16.65 -6.13
N GLU A 101 -7.22 17.52 -5.15
CA GLU A 101 -6.06 18.00 -4.37
C GLU A 101 -5.37 16.89 -3.59
N ASN A 102 -6.13 15.94 -3.02
CA ASN A 102 -5.56 14.75 -2.38
C ASN A 102 -4.76 13.91 -3.37
N VAL A 103 -5.24 13.73 -4.61
CA VAL A 103 -4.56 12.92 -5.63
C VAL A 103 -3.31 13.63 -6.18
N ILE A 104 -3.33 14.95 -6.34
CA ILE A 104 -2.18 15.75 -6.83
C ILE A 104 -1.00 15.73 -5.84
N MET A 105 -1.26 15.63 -4.53
CA MET A 105 -0.28 15.85 -3.47
C MET A 105 1.03 15.06 -3.63
N PRO A 106 1.05 13.74 -3.94
CA PRO A 106 2.30 13.01 -4.12
C PRO A 106 3.18 13.55 -5.26
N GLY A 107 2.58 14.03 -6.36
CA GLY A 107 3.31 14.64 -7.47
C GLY A 107 3.97 15.97 -7.06
N LEU A 108 3.22 16.83 -6.36
CA LEU A 108 3.77 18.08 -5.83
C LEU A 108 4.92 17.85 -4.85
N LEU A 109 4.78 16.87 -3.94
CA LEU A 109 5.85 16.47 -3.01
C LEU A 109 7.05 15.88 -3.75
N GLY A 110 6.84 15.28 -4.92
CA GLY A 110 7.88 14.81 -5.83
C GLY A 110 8.62 15.94 -6.58
N GLY A 111 8.18 17.18 -6.42
CA GLY A 111 8.76 18.36 -7.08
C GLY A 111 8.19 18.66 -8.47
N GLU A 112 7.11 17.99 -8.88
CA GLU A 112 6.44 18.28 -10.15
C GLU A 112 5.59 19.56 -10.08
N ALA A 113 5.49 20.29 -11.18
CA ALA A 113 4.68 21.50 -11.22
C ALA A 113 3.17 21.15 -11.23
N ARG A 114 2.33 21.97 -10.58
CA ARG A 114 0.87 21.75 -10.49
C ARG A 114 0.21 21.53 -11.85
N ARG A 115 0.64 22.26 -12.88
CA ARG A 115 0.14 22.14 -14.26
C ARG A 115 0.39 20.73 -14.85
N ASP A 116 1.50 20.09 -14.46
CA ASP A 116 1.92 18.82 -15.04
C ASP A 116 1.23 17.62 -14.33
N VAL A 117 0.87 17.80 -13.05
CA VAL A 117 0.20 16.78 -12.24
C VAL A 117 -1.33 16.85 -12.33
N GLY A 118 -1.92 18.03 -12.66
CA GLY A 118 -3.36 18.25 -12.67
C GLY A 118 -4.09 17.29 -13.61
N GLY A 119 -3.75 17.31 -14.89
CA GLY A 119 -4.40 16.46 -15.89
C GLY A 119 -4.23 14.95 -15.61
N ARG A 120 -3.08 14.55 -15.01
CA ARG A 120 -2.87 13.16 -14.59
C ARG A 120 -3.78 12.78 -13.43
N ALA A 121 -3.97 13.65 -12.46
CA ALA A 121 -4.87 13.42 -11.33
C ALA A 121 -6.34 13.35 -11.77
N GLU A 122 -6.76 14.22 -12.69
CA GLU A 122 -8.10 14.19 -13.30
C GLU A 122 -8.35 12.85 -14.00
N ALA A 123 -7.40 12.40 -14.83
CA ALA A 123 -7.49 11.11 -15.51
C ALA A 123 -7.54 9.91 -14.53
N LEU A 124 -6.79 9.97 -13.42
CA LEU A 124 -6.85 8.95 -12.38
C LEU A 124 -8.20 8.94 -11.67
N LEU A 125 -8.77 10.10 -11.32
CA LEU A 125 -10.10 10.20 -10.72
C LEU A 125 -11.20 9.73 -11.68
N GLU A 126 -11.12 10.05 -12.96
CA GLU A 126 -12.03 9.52 -13.98
C GLU A 126 -11.93 8.00 -14.07
N ARG A 127 -10.71 7.45 -14.09
CA ARG A 127 -10.44 6.00 -14.13
C ARG A 127 -11.05 5.24 -12.94
N VAL A 128 -11.03 5.84 -11.74
CA VAL A 128 -11.67 5.24 -10.55
C VAL A 128 -13.17 5.59 -10.43
N GLY A 129 -13.77 6.20 -11.46
CA GLY A 129 -15.20 6.51 -11.51
C GLY A 129 -15.63 7.69 -10.64
N LEU A 130 -14.74 8.69 -10.45
CA LEU A 130 -14.97 9.86 -9.61
C LEU A 130 -14.89 11.20 -10.36
N LYS A 131 -15.14 11.19 -11.68
CA LYS A 131 -15.10 12.39 -12.52
C LYS A 131 -15.95 13.54 -11.95
N GLU A 132 -17.18 13.24 -11.53
CA GLU A 132 -18.15 14.22 -11.00
C GLU A 132 -17.92 14.54 -9.51
N ARG A 133 -16.85 13.99 -8.90
CA ARG A 133 -16.53 14.11 -7.48
C ARG A 133 -15.18 14.81 -7.21
N MET A 134 -14.50 15.31 -8.23
CA MET A 134 -13.15 15.86 -8.14
C MET A 134 -13.01 16.99 -7.12
N GLU A 135 -14.01 17.87 -7.04
CA GLU A 135 -14.02 19.01 -6.12
C GLU A 135 -14.61 18.70 -4.73
N HIS A 136 -15.17 17.49 -4.53
CA HIS A 136 -15.73 17.10 -3.24
C HIS A 136 -14.62 16.87 -2.21
N ARG A 137 -14.88 17.27 -0.98
CA ARG A 137 -14.03 16.98 0.18
C ARG A 137 -14.33 15.58 0.74
N PRO A 138 -13.42 14.97 1.49
CA PRO A 138 -13.63 13.65 2.07
C PRO A 138 -14.93 13.51 2.85
N SER A 139 -15.37 14.53 3.57
CA SER A 139 -16.65 14.54 4.32
C SER A 139 -17.90 14.46 3.44
N GLU A 140 -17.78 14.75 2.15
CA GLU A 140 -18.87 14.74 1.17
C GLU A 140 -18.88 13.45 0.33
N LEU A 141 -17.93 12.53 0.59
CA LEU A 141 -17.74 11.28 -0.12
C LEU A 141 -18.13 10.09 0.76
N SER A 142 -18.77 9.09 0.17
CA SER A 142 -18.98 7.78 0.81
C SER A 142 -17.64 7.09 1.09
N GLY A 143 -17.63 6.09 2.00
CA GLY A 143 -16.41 5.34 2.32
C GLY A 143 -15.76 4.66 1.09
N GLY A 144 -16.59 4.13 0.18
CA GLY A 144 -16.10 3.55 -1.08
C GLY A 144 -15.54 4.59 -2.04
N GLU A 145 -16.11 5.80 -2.10
CA GLU A 145 -15.55 6.92 -2.87
C GLU A 145 -14.24 7.41 -2.28
N GLN A 146 -14.14 7.56 -0.96
CA GLN A 146 -12.89 7.91 -0.27
C GLN A 146 -11.79 6.88 -0.55
N GLN A 147 -12.14 5.58 -0.56
CA GLN A 147 -11.19 4.53 -0.90
C GLN A 147 -10.71 4.63 -2.36
N ARG A 148 -11.60 4.94 -3.29
CA ARG A 148 -11.20 5.18 -4.69
C ARG A 148 -10.31 6.42 -4.85
N VAL A 149 -10.54 7.50 -4.09
CA VAL A 149 -9.60 8.64 -4.03
C VAL A 149 -8.24 8.21 -3.49
N ALA A 150 -8.19 7.41 -2.41
CA ALA A 150 -6.94 6.91 -1.86
C ALA A 150 -6.17 6.02 -2.85
N ILE A 151 -6.87 5.20 -3.64
CA ILE A 151 -6.28 4.40 -4.73
C ILE A 151 -5.73 5.30 -5.83
N ALA A 152 -6.50 6.28 -6.30
CA ALA A 152 -6.04 7.25 -7.31
C ALA A 152 -4.80 8.01 -6.82
N ARG A 153 -4.77 8.45 -5.56
CA ARG A 153 -3.61 9.08 -4.92
C ARG A 153 -2.39 8.15 -4.91
N ALA A 154 -2.58 6.87 -4.58
CA ALA A 154 -1.50 5.90 -4.57
C ALA A 154 -0.87 5.69 -5.95
N LEU A 155 -1.64 5.86 -7.03
CA LEU A 155 -1.21 5.70 -8.43
C LEU A 155 -0.54 6.95 -9.01
N MET A 156 -0.61 8.10 -8.32
CA MET A 156 -0.23 9.41 -8.89
C MET A 156 1.17 9.42 -9.50
N ASN A 157 2.15 8.83 -8.84
CA ASN A 157 3.53 8.80 -9.29
C ASN A 157 3.90 7.52 -10.07
N ARG A 158 2.89 6.77 -10.57
CA ARG A 158 3.07 5.51 -11.32
C ARG A 158 3.98 4.52 -10.59
N PRO A 159 3.62 4.12 -9.36
CA PRO A 159 4.45 3.25 -8.55
C PRO A 159 4.59 1.85 -9.16
N GLU A 160 5.69 1.18 -8.86
CA GLU A 160 5.89 -0.23 -9.23
C GLU A 160 5.26 -1.19 -8.20
N LEU A 161 5.04 -0.70 -6.98
CA LEU A 161 4.52 -1.46 -5.86
C LEU A 161 3.40 -0.70 -5.15
N ILE A 162 2.27 -1.34 -4.94
CA ILE A 162 1.22 -0.86 -4.04
C ILE A 162 1.17 -1.74 -2.79
N LEU A 163 1.27 -1.08 -1.65
CA LEU A 163 1.13 -1.66 -0.32
C LEU A 163 -0.24 -1.29 0.23
N ALA A 164 -1.11 -2.28 0.38
CA ALA A 164 -2.48 -2.08 0.83
C ALA A 164 -2.72 -2.76 2.18
N ASP A 165 -3.04 -1.98 3.20
CA ASP A 165 -3.38 -2.48 4.53
C ASP A 165 -4.89 -2.46 4.74
N GLU A 166 -5.53 -3.64 4.69
CA GLU A 166 -6.98 -3.84 4.81
C GLU A 166 -7.80 -2.88 3.91
N PRO A 167 -7.52 -2.81 2.60
CA PRO A 167 -8.09 -1.77 1.72
C PRO A 167 -9.62 -1.83 1.56
N THR A 168 -10.25 -2.88 2.08
CA THR A 168 -11.70 -3.10 2.04
C THR A 168 -12.31 -3.27 3.43
N GLY A 169 -11.52 -3.13 4.51
CA GLY A 169 -11.92 -3.49 5.86
C GLY A 169 -13.08 -2.66 6.45
N ASN A 170 -13.32 -1.46 5.92
CA ASN A 170 -14.40 -0.55 6.37
C ASN A 170 -15.59 -0.51 5.37
N LEU A 171 -15.63 -1.41 4.39
CA LEU A 171 -16.64 -1.42 3.34
C LEU A 171 -17.57 -2.64 3.49
N ASP A 172 -18.80 -2.49 3.03
CA ASP A 172 -19.69 -3.63 2.87
C ASP A 172 -19.16 -4.60 1.79
N SER A 173 -19.70 -5.81 1.73
CA SER A 173 -19.23 -6.85 0.84
C SER A 173 -19.33 -6.49 -0.65
N GLY A 174 -20.34 -5.72 -1.04
CA GLY A 174 -20.52 -5.27 -2.42
C GLY A 174 -19.45 -4.23 -2.81
N ALA A 175 -19.26 -3.20 -1.98
CA ALA A 175 -18.25 -2.19 -2.18
C ALA A 175 -16.84 -2.78 -2.13
N ALA A 176 -16.59 -3.74 -1.23
CA ALA A 176 -15.32 -4.46 -1.14
C ALA A 176 -14.98 -5.21 -2.44
N GLY A 177 -15.98 -5.87 -3.05
CA GLY A 177 -15.83 -6.53 -4.34
C GLY A 177 -15.43 -5.56 -5.45
N LEU A 178 -16.11 -4.41 -5.55
CA LEU A 178 -15.82 -3.38 -6.56
C LEU A 178 -14.42 -2.78 -6.39
N ILE A 179 -13.99 -2.54 -5.15
CA ILE A 179 -12.62 -2.07 -4.88
C ILE A 179 -11.59 -3.12 -5.31
N PHE A 180 -11.82 -4.39 -5.00
CA PHE A 180 -10.90 -5.44 -5.43
C PHE A 180 -10.83 -5.56 -6.96
N ASP A 181 -11.97 -5.49 -7.66
CA ASP A 181 -12.02 -5.53 -9.12
C ASP A 181 -11.22 -4.37 -9.74
N LEU A 182 -11.33 -3.17 -9.17
CA LEU A 182 -10.53 -2.02 -9.55
C LEU A 182 -9.01 -2.27 -9.34
N LEU A 183 -8.60 -2.79 -8.18
CA LEU A 183 -7.19 -3.12 -7.93
C LEU A 183 -6.67 -4.17 -8.92
N ARG A 184 -7.49 -5.18 -9.25
CA ARG A 184 -7.15 -6.23 -10.21
C ARG A 184 -7.03 -5.68 -11.64
N GLU A 185 -7.92 -4.77 -12.02
CA GLU A 185 -7.84 -4.06 -13.31
C GLU A 185 -6.52 -3.29 -13.40
N ILE A 186 -6.18 -2.48 -12.38
CA ILE A 186 -4.94 -1.70 -12.32
C ILE A 186 -3.71 -2.63 -12.41
N ASN A 187 -3.71 -3.74 -11.67
CA ASN A 187 -2.62 -4.71 -11.76
C ASN A 187 -2.40 -5.21 -13.18
N ARG A 188 -3.50 -5.59 -13.88
CA ARG A 188 -3.43 -6.14 -15.24
C ARG A 188 -3.05 -5.12 -16.30
N SER A 189 -3.57 -3.89 -16.19
CA SER A 189 -3.34 -2.84 -17.20
C SER A 189 -1.97 -2.18 -17.05
N ASP A 190 -1.53 -1.94 -15.83
CA ASP A 190 -0.32 -1.14 -15.53
C ASP A 190 0.87 -2.02 -15.11
N GLY A 191 0.65 -3.32 -14.85
CA GLY A 191 1.69 -4.24 -14.38
C GLY A 191 2.19 -3.96 -12.96
N VAL A 192 1.42 -3.21 -12.17
CA VAL A 192 1.78 -2.84 -10.80
C VAL A 192 1.73 -4.06 -9.89
N THR A 193 2.76 -4.24 -9.06
CA THR A 193 2.80 -5.27 -8.02
C THR A 193 1.96 -4.85 -6.82
N PHE A 194 1.21 -5.79 -6.23
CA PHE A 194 0.42 -5.54 -5.03
C PHE A 194 0.83 -6.45 -3.89
N LEU A 195 1.01 -5.88 -2.71
CA LEU A 195 1.08 -6.59 -1.44
C LEU A 195 -0.07 -6.12 -0.57
N VAL A 196 -1.03 -7.00 -0.33
CA VAL A 196 -2.29 -6.67 0.35
C VAL A 196 -2.39 -7.45 1.65
N ALA A 197 -2.35 -6.75 2.78
CA ALA A 197 -2.72 -7.34 4.05
C ALA A 197 -4.25 -7.38 4.15
N THR A 198 -4.82 -8.55 4.38
CA THR A 198 -6.27 -8.71 4.55
C THR A 198 -6.62 -9.91 5.44
N HIS A 199 -7.74 -9.81 6.13
CA HIS A 199 -8.37 -10.93 6.83
C HIS A 199 -9.55 -11.52 6.04
N ASN A 200 -9.90 -10.93 4.89
CA ASN A 200 -10.97 -11.40 4.02
C ASN A 200 -10.47 -12.53 3.11
N ALA A 201 -10.82 -13.78 3.47
CA ALA A 201 -10.42 -14.97 2.72
C ALA A 201 -10.90 -14.94 1.26
N ALA A 202 -12.15 -14.49 1.01
CA ALA A 202 -12.71 -14.43 -0.34
C ALA A 202 -11.97 -13.47 -1.26
N ILE A 203 -11.41 -12.38 -0.72
CA ILE A 203 -10.55 -11.46 -1.47
C ILE A 203 -9.15 -12.08 -1.67
N ALA A 204 -8.58 -12.71 -0.64
CA ALA A 204 -7.27 -13.34 -0.72
C ALA A 204 -7.23 -14.48 -1.76
N GLU A 205 -8.29 -15.30 -1.86
CA GLU A 205 -8.43 -16.38 -2.84
C GLU A 205 -8.42 -15.90 -4.30
N ARG A 206 -8.73 -14.63 -4.53
CA ARG A 206 -8.73 -14.02 -5.85
C ARG A 206 -7.36 -13.43 -6.26
N MET A 207 -6.37 -13.47 -5.36
CA MET A 207 -5.00 -13.01 -5.65
C MET A 207 -4.13 -14.14 -6.23
N ASP A 208 -3.00 -13.78 -6.80
CA ASP A 208 -2.13 -14.75 -7.48
C ASP A 208 -1.44 -15.70 -6.49
N ARG A 209 -1.19 -15.21 -5.27
CA ARG A 209 -0.56 -15.98 -4.19
C ARG A 209 -1.01 -15.48 -2.82
N GLN A 210 -1.07 -16.40 -1.88
CA GLN A 210 -1.36 -16.12 -0.47
C GLN A 210 -0.15 -16.47 0.40
N ALA A 211 0.14 -15.64 1.38
CA ALA A 211 1.13 -15.86 2.41
C ALA A 211 0.46 -15.78 3.78
N VAL A 212 0.49 -16.84 4.54
CA VAL A 212 -0.10 -16.88 5.89
C VAL A 212 0.96 -16.51 6.91
N MET A 213 0.70 -15.44 7.66
CA MET A 213 1.58 -14.98 8.73
C MET A 213 1.09 -15.49 10.09
N VAL A 214 1.98 -16.16 10.80
CA VAL A 214 1.77 -16.67 12.18
C VAL A 214 2.98 -16.30 13.03
N ASP A 215 2.75 -15.72 14.19
CA ASP A 215 3.81 -15.34 15.15
C ASP A 215 4.99 -14.59 14.53
N GLY A 216 4.71 -13.64 13.63
CA GLY A 216 5.72 -12.80 12.98
C GLY A 216 6.58 -13.52 11.93
N ARG A 217 6.13 -14.67 11.42
CA ARG A 217 6.78 -15.47 10.35
C ARG A 217 5.78 -15.82 9.25
N ILE A 218 6.27 -16.07 8.05
CA ILE A 218 5.45 -16.69 7.00
C ILE A 218 5.42 -18.20 7.29
N ALA A 219 4.23 -18.70 7.66
CA ALA A 219 4.04 -20.12 8.01
C ALA A 219 3.75 -20.99 6.78
N ALA A 220 3.05 -20.45 5.77
CA ALA A 220 2.71 -21.14 4.53
C ALA A 220 2.64 -20.15 3.37
N LYS A 221 2.91 -20.62 2.15
CA LYS A 221 2.74 -19.91 0.88
C LYS A 221 1.88 -20.81 -0.01
N PHE A 222 0.79 -20.25 -0.53
CA PHE A 222 -0.17 -20.93 -1.42
C PHE A 222 -0.35 -20.14 -2.71
#